data_3bb7227c587f2e747f52cd84057be1b9
#
_entry.id   3bb7227c587f2e747f52cd84057be1b9
#
_cell.length_a   1.000
_cell.length_b   1.000
_cell.length_c   1.000
_cell.angle_alpha   90.00
_cell.angle_beta   90.00
_cell.angle_gamma   90.00
#
_symmetry.space_group_name_H-M   'P 1'
#
loop_
_entity.id
_entity.type
_entity.pdbx_description
1 polymer ?
#
loop_
_entity_poly.entity_id
_entity_poly.type
_entity_poly.pdbx_seq_one_letter_code
_entity_poly.pdbx_strand_id
1 'polypeptide(L)'
;MRDRRNTLRGVLVILAAALLAGPAAASPRAGGVPSQIIFPVVGPYRYTNDFGDPRPQGRHEGNDILAPKHSPVVAVEDGKVKFWTTSSRAGCMLYLYGASGTTYLYIHLNNDLTMANDNRGKCVAGGSYWPGLKDGAKVIAGQAIGFVGDSGDADGTPHLHFEVHPHDGGATNPFPFLNRATRILFTAPPGSAVTLSLKGTIVAASDTQLTMKVQTATVFPSRLKLLGLRKPMMLTLTPTALVDVPRAPSGSVADRAGVLVGKPAIILTLPAKTTLQTQAARDGAFSAARVVLTTA
;
A
#
# COMPACT_ATOMS: atom_id res chain seq x y z
N MET A 1 80.53 11.53 -41.13
CA MET A 1 79.61 10.52 -41.72
C MET A 1 79.14 9.59 -40.60
N ARG A 2 77.89 9.75 -40.16
CA ARG A 2 76.99 8.71 -39.62
C ARG A 2 75.73 9.41 -39.16
N ASP A 3 74.74 9.19 -39.91
CA ASP A 3 73.35 9.60 -39.73
C ASP A 3 72.73 8.88 -38.52
N ARG A 4 72.10 9.60 -37.57
CA ARG A 4 71.30 9.05 -36.50
C ARG A 4 69.88 9.59 -36.62
N ARG A 5 69.03 8.82 -37.25
CA ARG A 5 67.58 9.04 -37.30
C ARG A 5 66.99 8.73 -35.92
N ASN A 6 66.52 9.75 -35.24
CA ASN A 6 65.69 9.60 -34.02
C ASN A 6 64.26 9.37 -34.43
N THR A 7 63.76 8.17 -34.18
CA THR A 7 62.30 7.84 -34.28
C THR A 7 61.64 8.22 -32.95
N LEU A 8 60.86 9.30 -32.96
CA LEU A 8 59.92 9.62 -31.88
C LEU A 8 58.75 8.62 -31.97
N ARG A 9 58.58 7.79 -30.95
CA ARG A 9 57.36 7.00 -30.72
C ARG A 9 56.34 7.89 -29.96
N GLY A 10 55.31 8.38 -30.66
CA GLY A 10 54.18 9.06 -30.06
C GLY A 10 53.31 8.04 -29.31
N VAL A 11 53.17 8.24 -28.01
CA VAL A 11 52.21 7.54 -27.17
C VAL A 11 50.87 8.23 -27.30
N LEU A 12 49.91 7.56 -27.96
CA LEU A 12 48.51 8.01 -28.06
C LEU A 12 47.78 7.67 -26.76
N VAL A 13 47.55 8.65 -25.91
CA VAL A 13 46.73 8.49 -24.72
C VAL A 13 45.28 8.67 -25.16
N ILE A 14 44.52 7.55 -25.23
CA ILE A 14 43.07 7.58 -25.44
C ILE A 14 42.41 7.88 -24.07
N LEU A 15 41.95 9.11 -23.87
CA LEU A 15 41.06 9.46 -22.76
C LEU A 15 39.66 8.85 -23.06
N ALA A 16 39.31 7.76 -22.39
CA ALA A 16 37.94 7.27 -22.36
C ALA A 16 37.08 8.19 -21.46
N ALA A 17 36.31 9.05 -22.06
CA ALA A 17 35.28 9.82 -21.34
C ALA A 17 34.13 8.86 -20.95
N ALA A 18 34.09 8.45 -19.67
CA ALA A 18 32.94 7.76 -19.11
C ALA A 18 31.77 8.74 -19.02
N LEU A 19 30.82 8.64 -19.94
CA LEU A 19 29.52 9.30 -19.82
C LEU A 19 28.77 8.66 -18.63
N LEU A 20 28.76 9.36 -17.49
CA LEU A 20 27.86 9.08 -16.41
C LEU A 20 26.43 9.41 -16.88
N ALA A 21 25.72 8.38 -17.34
CA ALA A 21 24.27 8.48 -17.54
C ALA A 21 23.62 8.72 -16.18
N GLY A 22 23.28 9.94 -15.88
CA GLY A 22 22.42 10.30 -14.75
C GLY A 22 21.08 9.58 -14.88
N PRO A 23 20.35 9.33 -13.77
CA PRO A 23 19.03 8.74 -13.86
C PRO A 23 18.17 9.59 -14.77
N ALA A 24 17.68 8.98 -15.86
CA ALA A 24 16.77 9.62 -16.80
C ALA A 24 15.55 10.10 -16.00
N ALA A 25 15.37 11.41 -15.93
CA ALA A 25 14.12 11.97 -15.42
C ALA A 25 12.99 11.40 -16.28
N ALA A 26 12.07 10.65 -15.65
CA ALA A 26 10.91 10.12 -16.33
C ALA A 26 10.17 11.30 -16.95
N SER A 27 10.06 11.32 -18.28
CA SER A 27 9.25 12.30 -18.99
C SER A 27 7.83 12.29 -18.40
N PRO A 28 7.19 13.44 -18.19
CA PRO A 28 5.79 13.47 -17.77
C PRO A 28 4.98 12.69 -18.81
N ARG A 29 4.37 11.58 -18.38
CA ARG A 29 3.46 10.80 -19.22
C ARG A 29 2.32 11.73 -19.62
N ALA A 30 1.98 11.73 -20.91
CA ALA A 30 0.78 12.36 -21.42
C ALA A 30 -0.41 11.97 -20.52
N GLY A 31 -1.02 12.95 -19.85
CA GLY A 31 -1.93 12.77 -18.75
C GLY A 31 -3.13 11.89 -19.09
N GLY A 32 -3.46 11.00 -18.19
CA GLY A 32 -4.64 10.13 -18.21
C GLY A 32 -4.68 9.33 -16.92
N VAL A 33 -5.86 8.83 -16.56
CA VAL A 33 -5.98 7.97 -15.37
C VAL A 33 -5.02 6.79 -15.51
N PRO A 34 -4.18 6.48 -14.50
CA PRO A 34 -3.28 5.34 -14.57
C PRO A 34 -4.08 4.06 -14.81
N SER A 35 -3.53 3.13 -15.57
CA SER A 35 -4.15 1.82 -15.82
C SER A 35 -4.41 1.03 -14.53
N GLN A 36 -3.66 1.32 -13.49
CA GLN A 36 -3.79 0.70 -12.17
C GLN A 36 -3.50 1.71 -11.06
N ILE A 37 -4.44 1.82 -10.13
CA ILE A 37 -4.33 2.63 -8.91
C ILE A 37 -4.27 1.72 -7.68
N ILE A 38 -3.96 2.29 -6.51
CA ILE A 38 -4.16 1.63 -5.22
C ILE A 38 -5.63 1.81 -4.81
N PHE A 39 -6.24 0.77 -4.22
CA PHE A 39 -7.60 0.91 -3.67
C PHE A 39 -7.59 1.89 -2.50
N PRO A 40 -8.45 2.92 -2.48
CA PRO A 40 -8.29 4.07 -1.57
C PRO A 40 -8.57 3.78 -0.10
N VAL A 41 -9.21 2.65 0.25
CA VAL A 41 -9.57 2.28 1.63
C VAL A 41 -8.86 1.00 2.05
N VAL A 42 -8.33 0.96 3.26
CA VAL A 42 -7.68 -0.23 3.86
C VAL A 42 -8.59 -0.82 4.93
N GLY A 43 -8.83 -2.13 4.84
CA GLY A 43 -9.71 -2.87 5.74
C GLY A 43 -10.97 -3.40 5.06
N PRO A 44 -12.05 -3.70 5.80
CA PRO A 44 -13.31 -4.15 5.24
C PRO A 44 -14.05 -2.98 4.56
N TYR A 45 -14.64 -3.25 3.42
CA TYR A 45 -15.41 -2.27 2.64
C TYR A 45 -16.46 -2.98 1.76
N ARG A 46 -17.44 -2.17 1.29
CA ARG A 46 -18.41 -2.55 0.26
C ARG A 46 -18.63 -1.36 -0.67
N TYR A 47 -18.84 -1.59 -1.95
CA TYR A 47 -19.19 -0.57 -2.93
C TYR A 47 -19.87 -1.22 -4.14
N THR A 48 -20.65 -0.44 -4.85
CA THR A 48 -21.31 -0.80 -6.11
C THR A 48 -20.97 0.28 -7.16
N ASN A 49 -21.37 0.09 -8.39
CA ASN A 49 -21.27 1.14 -9.40
C ASN A 49 -22.48 2.08 -9.26
N ASP A 50 -22.31 3.13 -8.48
CA ASP A 50 -23.32 4.17 -8.22
C ASP A 50 -22.99 5.53 -8.84
N PHE A 51 -21.95 5.55 -9.70
CA PHE A 51 -21.62 6.75 -10.50
C PHE A 51 -22.76 7.12 -11.43
N GLY A 52 -23.17 8.39 -11.40
CA GLY A 52 -24.26 8.90 -12.22
C GLY A 52 -25.65 8.70 -11.66
N ASP A 53 -25.79 8.03 -10.51
CA ASP A 53 -27.08 7.86 -9.82
C ASP A 53 -27.70 9.22 -9.47
N PRO A 54 -29.04 9.37 -9.56
CA PRO A 54 -29.71 10.59 -9.17
C PRO A 54 -29.48 10.93 -7.71
N ARG A 55 -29.12 12.19 -7.43
CA ARG A 55 -28.97 12.76 -6.10
C ARG A 55 -29.76 14.08 -6.02
N PRO A 56 -30.16 14.57 -4.85
CA PRO A 56 -30.88 15.85 -4.73
C PRO A 56 -30.16 17.02 -5.39
N GLN A 57 -28.83 16.95 -5.48
CA GLN A 57 -27.96 17.99 -6.00
C GLN A 57 -27.54 17.79 -7.46
N GLY A 58 -27.97 16.74 -8.12
CA GLY A 58 -27.56 16.41 -9.48
C GLY A 58 -27.27 14.92 -9.65
N ARG A 59 -26.26 14.59 -10.41
CA ARG A 59 -25.79 13.21 -10.56
C ARG A 59 -24.62 12.94 -9.62
N HIS A 60 -24.50 11.69 -9.17
CA HIS A 60 -23.39 11.23 -8.35
C HIS A 60 -22.09 11.26 -9.13
N GLU A 61 -21.12 12.05 -8.71
CA GLU A 61 -19.86 12.30 -9.42
C GLU A 61 -18.72 11.36 -9.01
N GLY A 62 -18.99 10.41 -8.11
CA GLY A 62 -18.01 9.47 -7.57
C GLY A 62 -18.54 8.06 -7.38
N ASN A 63 -17.83 7.30 -6.54
CA ASN A 63 -18.31 6.05 -5.95
C ASN A 63 -18.29 6.16 -4.43
N ASP A 64 -19.38 5.69 -3.80
CA ASP A 64 -19.46 5.60 -2.34
C ASP A 64 -18.89 4.25 -1.88
N ILE A 65 -17.76 4.30 -1.18
CA ILE A 65 -17.07 3.13 -0.63
C ILE A 65 -17.41 3.05 0.86
N LEU A 66 -18.42 2.24 1.20
CA LEU A 66 -18.83 2.05 2.59
C LEU A 66 -17.73 1.31 3.35
N ALA A 67 -17.30 1.86 4.46
CA ALA A 67 -16.29 1.27 5.34
C ALA A 67 -16.51 1.76 6.78
N PRO A 68 -16.00 1.03 7.79
CA PRO A 68 -16.08 1.50 9.18
C PRO A 68 -15.41 2.86 9.36
N LYS A 69 -15.94 3.70 10.23
CA LYS A 69 -15.28 4.94 10.67
C LYS A 69 -13.84 4.65 11.06
N HIS A 70 -12.96 5.62 10.80
CA HIS A 70 -11.51 5.54 11.07
C HIS A 70 -10.77 4.47 10.25
N SER A 71 -11.41 3.80 9.27
CA SER A 71 -10.66 2.98 8.31
C SER A 71 -9.62 3.85 7.60
N PRO A 72 -8.35 3.41 7.48
CA PRO A 72 -7.33 4.21 6.81
C PRO A 72 -7.67 4.47 5.34
N VAL A 73 -7.54 5.72 4.92
CA VAL A 73 -7.61 6.17 3.55
C VAL A 73 -6.19 6.39 3.02
N VAL A 74 -5.90 5.93 1.80
CA VAL A 74 -4.55 5.95 1.22
C VAL A 74 -4.52 6.66 -0.12
N ALA A 75 -3.36 7.22 -0.46
CA ALA A 75 -3.11 7.80 -1.78
C ALA A 75 -3.19 6.71 -2.86
N VAL A 76 -4.01 6.92 -3.87
CA VAL A 76 -4.22 5.95 -4.97
C VAL A 76 -3.05 5.90 -5.94
N GLU A 77 -2.25 6.97 -6.03
CA GLU A 77 -0.99 7.07 -6.76
C GLU A 77 -0.04 8.07 -6.09
N ASP A 78 1.17 8.20 -6.60
CA ASP A 78 2.10 9.25 -6.18
C ASP A 78 1.52 10.62 -6.53
N GLY A 79 1.72 11.62 -5.66
CA GLY A 79 1.17 12.94 -5.94
C GLY A 79 1.41 13.95 -4.84
N LYS A 80 0.61 15.01 -4.86
CA LYS A 80 0.61 16.09 -3.87
C LYS A 80 -0.79 16.25 -3.30
N VAL A 81 -0.92 16.26 -1.99
CA VAL A 81 -2.22 16.44 -1.31
C VAL A 81 -2.56 17.91 -1.10
N LYS A 82 -3.84 18.22 -1.10
CA LYS A 82 -4.42 19.51 -0.72
C LYS A 82 -5.59 19.28 0.21
N PHE A 83 -5.55 19.88 1.39
CA PHE A 83 -6.66 19.85 2.35
C PHE A 83 -7.73 20.84 1.92
N TRP A 84 -8.97 20.40 2.01
CA TRP A 84 -10.11 21.23 1.65
C TRP A 84 -11.18 21.15 2.75
N THR A 85 -11.58 22.30 3.31
CA THR A 85 -12.42 22.36 4.50
C THR A 85 -13.60 23.31 4.37
N THR A 86 -13.83 23.86 3.17
CA THR A 86 -14.80 24.94 2.96
C THR A 86 -16.17 24.46 2.46
N SER A 87 -16.30 23.20 2.07
CA SER A 87 -17.58 22.66 1.62
C SER A 87 -18.37 22.07 2.78
N SER A 88 -19.51 22.69 3.12
CA SER A 88 -20.40 22.16 4.14
C SER A 88 -20.97 20.79 3.80
N ARG A 89 -21.20 20.53 2.50
CA ARG A 89 -21.73 19.23 2.01
C ARG A 89 -20.68 18.14 1.96
N ALA A 90 -19.52 18.44 1.41
CA ALA A 90 -18.42 17.48 1.33
C ALA A 90 -17.78 17.20 2.70
N GLY A 91 -18.01 18.08 3.68
CA GLY A 91 -17.38 17.99 4.98
C GLY A 91 -15.86 18.12 4.91
N CYS A 92 -15.16 17.26 5.61
CA CYS A 92 -13.70 17.18 5.54
C CYS A 92 -13.30 16.41 4.28
N MET A 93 -12.54 17.06 3.40
CA MET A 93 -12.11 16.45 2.15
C MET A 93 -10.63 16.72 1.83
N LEU A 94 -10.08 15.94 0.94
CA LEU A 94 -8.71 16.04 0.50
C LEU A 94 -8.64 15.83 -1.02
N TYR A 95 -7.88 16.66 -1.70
CA TYR A 95 -7.51 16.46 -3.10
C TYR A 95 -6.13 15.79 -3.17
N LEU A 96 -5.99 14.83 -4.07
CA LEU A 96 -4.70 14.31 -4.48
C LEU A 96 -4.48 14.69 -5.94
N TYR A 97 -3.54 15.58 -6.19
CA TYR A 97 -3.04 15.88 -7.53
C TYR A 97 -2.01 14.82 -7.89
N GLY A 98 -2.45 13.85 -8.67
CA GLY A 98 -1.66 12.68 -9.03
C GLY A 98 -0.56 12.97 -10.03
N ALA A 99 0.51 12.19 -9.99
CA ALA A 99 1.63 12.30 -10.92
C ALA A 99 1.24 12.00 -12.38
N SER A 100 0.12 11.31 -12.60
CA SER A 100 -0.48 11.08 -13.92
C SER A 100 -1.15 12.29 -14.53
N GLY A 101 -1.35 13.38 -13.76
CA GLY A 101 -2.18 14.52 -14.13
C GLY A 101 -3.67 14.31 -13.84
N THR A 102 -4.03 13.27 -13.11
CA THR A 102 -5.39 13.03 -12.62
C THR A 102 -5.55 13.62 -11.23
N THR A 103 -6.64 14.31 -10.97
CA THR A 103 -7.03 14.77 -9.63
C THR A 103 -8.02 13.77 -9.03
N TYR A 104 -7.81 13.42 -7.78
CA TYR A 104 -8.69 12.53 -7.02
C TYR A 104 -9.24 13.28 -5.80
N LEU A 105 -10.55 13.15 -5.57
CA LEU A 105 -11.21 13.72 -4.42
C LEU A 105 -11.56 12.63 -3.42
N TYR A 106 -11.22 12.88 -2.18
CA TYR A 106 -11.53 12.03 -1.02
C TYR A 106 -12.45 12.84 -0.11
N ILE A 107 -13.71 12.47 -0.06
CA ILE A 107 -14.79 13.25 0.53
C ILE A 107 -15.38 12.50 1.72
N HIS A 108 -16.03 13.21 2.64
CA HIS A 108 -16.62 12.71 3.89
C HIS A 108 -15.61 12.09 4.85
N LEU A 109 -14.38 12.64 4.86
CA LEU A 109 -13.36 12.20 5.82
C LEU A 109 -13.81 12.45 7.26
N ASN A 110 -13.22 11.72 8.19
CA ASN A 110 -13.65 11.73 9.59
C ASN A 110 -13.67 13.12 10.22
N ASN A 111 -14.74 13.41 10.96
CA ASN A 111 -14.88 14.60 11.81
C ASN A 111 -15.36 14.26 13.24
N ASP A 112 -15.23 13.00 13.65
CA ASP A 112 -15.55 12.57 15.00
C ASP A 112 -14.30 12.43 15.86
N LEU A 113 -14.43 12.74 17.15
CA LEU A 113 -13.36 12.54 18.14
C LEU A 113 -13.37 11.13 18.71
N THR A 114 -14.51 10.44 18.62
CA THR A 114 -14.72 9.08 19.14
C THR A 114 -15.25 8.16 18.04
N MET A 115 -15.57 6.93 18.38
CA MET A 115 -16.26 6.01 17.46
C MET A 115 -17.77 6.30 17.34
N ALA A 116 -18.31 7.16 18.23
CA ALA A 116 -19.66 7.66 18.11
C ALA A 116 -19.72 8.78 17.04
N ASN A 117 -20.90 9.00 16.49
CA ASN A 117 -21.15 10.13 15.59
C ASN A 117 -21.31 11.42 16.41
N ASP A 118 -20.19 12.05 16.79
CA ASP A 118 -20.19 13.23 17.65
C ASP A 118 -19.95 14.55 16.89
N ASN A 119 -19.46 14.52 15.68
CA ASN A 119 -19.24 15.67 14.79
C ASN A 119 -18.44 16.83 15.44
N ARG A 120 -17.59 16.53 16.45
CA ARG A 120 -16.84 17.55 17.23
C ARG A 120 -15.41 17.73 16.77
N GLY A 121 -14.93 16.85 15.90
CA GLY A 121 -13.60 16.93 15.31
C GLY A 121 -13.51 18.02 14.25
N LYS A 122 -12.28 18.40 13.93
CA LYS A 122 -11.95 19.37 12.89
C LYS A 122 -11.27 18.67 11.72
N CYS A 123 -11.35 19.25 10.53
CA CYS A 123 -10.63 18.80 9.34
C CYS A 123 -9.13 19.11 9.46
N VAL A 124 -8.43 18.37 10.33
CA VAL A 124 -7.00 18.55 10.65
C VAL A 124 -6.27 17.21 10.67
N ALA A 125 -4.94 17.25 10.65
CA ALA A 125 -4.11 16.06 10.83
C ALA A 125 -4.33 15.44 12.23
N GLY A 126 -4.51 14.11 12.26
CA GLY A 126 -4.89 13.38 13.48
C GLY A 126 -6.40 13.23 13.68
N GLY A 127 -7.23 14.00 12.97
CA GLY A 127 -8.68 13.85 12.90
C GLY A 127 -9.12 13.27 11.57
N SER A 128 -9.29 14.13 10.56
CA SER A 128 -9.65 13.73 9.18
C SER A 128 -8.47 13.22 8.38
N TYR A 129 -7.32 13.88 8.53
CA TYR A 129 -6.10 13.58 7.78
C TYR A 129 -5.14 12.78 8.64
N TRP A 130 -4.26 12.01 7.98
CA TRP A 130 -3.31 11.16 8.69
C TRP A 130 -2.39 11.97 9.61
N PRO A 131 -2.07 11.47 10.83
CA PRO A 131 -1.19 12.17 11.76
C PRO A 131 0.15 12.56 11.11
N GLY A 132 0.53 13.82 11.23
CA GLY A 132 1.77 14.37 10.65
C GLY A 132 1.69 14.71 9.16
N LEU A 133 0.61 14.39 8.45
CA LEU A 133 0.41 14.85 7.08
C LEU A 133 0.21 16.37 7.06
N LYS A 134 0.87 17.05 6.13
CA LYS A 134 0.76 18.50 5.96
C LYS A 134 0.06 18.83 4.65
N ASP A 135 -0.69 19.93 4.62
CA ASP A 135 -1.24 20.48 3.39
C ASP A 135 -0.10 20.74 2.38
N GLY A 136 -0.30 20.36 1.15
CA GLY A 136 0.70 20.47 0.09
C GLY A 136 1.82 19.42 0.12
N ALA A 137 1.78 18.44 1.04
CA ALA A 137 2.80 17.40 1.11
C ALA A 137 2.79 16.50 -0.12
N LYS A 138 3.97 16.05 -0.53
CA LYS A 138 4.12 14.93 -1.47
C LYS A 138 3.85 13.62 -0.76
N VAL A 139 3.12 12.73 -1.42
CA VAL A 139 2.80 11.39 -0.94
C VAL A 139 3.10 10.35 -2.02
N ILE A 140 3.35 9.13 -1.62
CA ILE A 140 3.53 8.00 -2.52
C ILE A 140 2.28 7.11 -2.50
N ALA A 141 2.06 6.36 -3.56
CA ALA A 141 0.98 5.40 -3.68
C ALA A 141 0.94 4.44 -2.48
N GLY A 142 -0.24 4.24 -1.89
CA GLY A 142 -0.43 3.41 -0.69
C GLY A 142 -0.07 4.07 0.64
N GLN A 143 0.46 5.30 0.63
CA GLN A 143 0.68 6.06 1.86
C GLN A 143 -0.65 6.47 2.48
N ALA A 144 -0.80 6.30 3.80
CA ALA A 144 -1.98 6.76 4.51
C ALA A 144 -2.07 8.29 4.48
N ILE A 145 -3.25 8.81 4.12
CA ILE A 145 -3.52 10.24 3.97
C ILE A 145 -4.71 10.73 4.82
N GLY A 146 -5.57 9.84 5.30
CA GLY A 146 -6.73 10.21 6.10
C GLY A 146 -7.49 9.02 6.65
N PHE A 147 -8.71 9.30 7.10
CA PHE A 147 -9.60 8.32 7.69
C PHE A 147 -11.01 8.44 7.11
N VAL A 148 -11.65 7.30 6.86
CA VAL A 148 -13.07 7.25 6.53
C VAL A 148 -13.90 7.84 7.66
N GLY A 149 -14.87 8.65 7.32
CA GLY A 149 -15.83 9.23 8.24
C GLY A 149 -17.22 9.36 7.62
N ASP A 150 -17.95 10.34 8.06
CA ASP A 150 -19.30 10.67 7.62
C ASP A 150 -19.56 12.19 7.72
N SER A 151 -18.50 12.99 7.63
CA SER A 151 -18.64 14.45 7.68
C SER A 151 -19.45 15.02 6.51
N GLY A 152 -20.02 16.20 6.69
CA GLY A 152 -20.85 16.85 5.69
C GLY A 152 -22.26 16.27 5.60
N ASP A 153 -22.75 16.04 4.38
CA ASP A 153 -24.09 15.48 4.15
C ASP A 153 -24.16 13.94 4.23
N ALA A 154 -23.05 13.29 4.62
CA ALA A 154 -22.98 11.86 4.88
C ALA A 154 -23.30 11.47 6.32
N ASP A 155 -23.69 12.42 7.16
CA ASP A 155 -23.85 12.27 8.60
C ASP A 155 -24.59 10.97 9.01
N GLY A 156 -23.92 10.15 9.83
CA GLY A 156 -24.41 8.85 10.29
C GLY A 156 -24.23 7.69 9.30
N THR A 157 -23.65 7.93 8.10
CA THR A 157 -23.42 6.89 7.08
C THR A 157 -21.95 6.85 6.68
N PRO A 158 -21.08 6.16 7.44
CA PRO A 158 -19.65 6.16 7.18
C PRO A 158 -19.29 5.57 5.82
N HIS A 159 -18.68 6.37 4.97
CA HIS A 159 -18.15 5.96 3.68
C HIS A 159 -17.07 6.92 3.17
N LEU A 160 -16.29 6.51 2.21
CA LEU A 160 -15.48 7.39 1.38
C LEU A 160 -16.21 7.62 0.07
N HIS A 161 -16.66 8.85 -0.19
CA HIS A 161 -17.02 9.27 -1.53
C HIS A 161 -15.73 9.58 -2.28
N PHE A 162 -15.51 8.86 -3.40
CA PHE A 162 -14.25 8.90 -4.14
C PHE A 162 -14.50 9.30 -5.59
N GLU A 163 -13.85 10.38 -6.02
CA GLU A 163 -13.96 10.89 -7.39
C GLU A 163 -12.63 10.79 -8.14
N VAL A 164 -12.73 10.70 -9.48
CA VAL A 164 -11.60 10.66 -10.41
C VAL A 164 -11.81 11.71 -11.48
N HIS A 165 -10.90 12.67 -11.57
CA HIS A 165 -10.93 13.81 -12.50
C HIS A 165 -9.70 13.81 -13.41
N PRO A 166 -9.75 13.15 -14.58
CA PRO A 166 -8.64 13.19 -15.53
C PRO A 166 -8.32 14.62 -15.96
N HIS A 167 -7.07 15.00 -15.96
CA HIS A 167 -6.60 16.34 -16.34
C HIS A 167 -7.27 17.50 -15.57
N ASP A 168 -7.65 17.25 -14.31
CA ASP A 168 -8.40 18.22 -13.49
C ASP A 168 -9.73 18.66 -14.15
N GLY A 169 -10.28 17.81 -15.00
CA GLY A 169 -11.54 18.02 -15.74
C GLY A 169 -12.77 17.52 -15.01
N GLY A 170 -13.82 17.16 -15.76
CA GLY A 170 -15.03 16.56 -15.22
C GLY A 170 -14.79 15.17 -14.61
N ALA A 171 -15.64 14.81 -13.65
CA ALA A 171 -15.61 13.50 -13.01
C ALA A 171 -15.82 12.36 -14.03
N THR A 172 -15.07 11.29 -13.89
CA THR A 172 -15.26 10.04 -14.63
C THR A 172 -15.55 8.89 -13.67
N ASN A 173 -16.29 7.88 -14.16
CA ASN A 173 -16.71 6.74 -13.33
C ASN A 173 -15.50 6.04 -12.66
N PRO A 174 -15.37 6.05 -11.32
CA PRO A 174 -14.27 5.41 -10.62
C PRO A 174 -14.34 3.88 -10.61
N PHE A 175 -15.52 3.30 -10.76
CA PHE A 175 -15.78 1.87 -10.56
C PHE A 175 -14.86 0.94 -11.38
N PRO A 176 -14.58 1.17 -12.68
CA PRO A 176 -13.65 0.34 -13.43
C PRO A 176 -12.21 0.37 -12.89
N PHE A 177 -11.78 1.51 -12.33
CA PHE A 177 -10.45 1.66 -11.74
C PHE A 177 -10.39 0.97 -10.38
N LEU A 178 -11.41 1.13 -9.54
CA LEU A 178 -11.53 0.49 -8.23
C LEU A 178 -11.52 -1.05 -8.34
N ASN A 179 -12.18 -1.61 -9.37
CA ASN A 179 -12.20 -3.05 -9.60
C ASN A 179 -10.83 -3.64 -9.93
N ARG A 180 -9.98 -2.88 -10.62
CA ARG A 180 -8.62 -3.28 -11.00
C ARG A 180 -7.56 -2.85 -9.99
N ALA A 181 -7.94 -2.05 -8.99
CA ALA A 181 -7.02 -1.46 -8.03
C ALA A 181 -6.23 -2.52 -7.23
N THR A 182 -4.95 -2.24 -7.00
CA THR A 182 -4.14 -3.00 -6.05
C THR A 182 -4.64 -2.75 -4.64
N ARG A 183 -5.01 -3.81 -3.92
CA ARG A 183 -5.42 -3.73 -2.51
C ARG A 183 -4.23 -3.94 -1.61
N ILE A 184 -4.04 -3.05 -0.64
CA ILE A 184 -3.08 -3.23 0.43
C ILE A 184 -3.80 -3.70 1.69
N LEU A 185 -3.12 -4.46 2.53
CA LEU A 185 -3.70 -5.11 3.71
C LEU A 185 -3.53 -4.27 4.97
N PHE A 186 -2.50 -3.43 4.99
CA PHE A 186 -2.18 -2.56 6.12
C PHE A 186 -1.42 -1.32 5.63
N THR A 187 -1.38 -0.29 6.46
CA THR A 187 -0.55 0.89 6.25
C THR A 187 0.62 0.90 7.23
N ALA A 188 1.76 1.38 6.77
CA ALA A 188 2.91 1.70 7.61
C ALA A 188 3.67 2.88 7.00
N PRO A 189 4.45 3.65 7.79
CA PRO A 189 5.23 4.74 7.25
C PRO A 189 6.18 4.27 6.14
N PRO A 190 6.30 4.99 5.01
CA PRO A 190 7.19 4.63 3.92
C PRO A 190 8.62 4.35 4.41
N GLY A 191 9.21 3.24 3.94
CA GLY A 191 10.58 2.86 4.29
C GLY A 191 10.79 2.34 5.72
N SER A 192 9.75 2.36 6.58
CA SER A 192 9.83 1.75 7.91
C SER A 192 9.97 0.23 7.82
N ALA A 193 10.52 -0.39 8.85
CA ALA A 193 10.58 -1.86 8.95
C ALA A 193 9.28 -2.42 9.52
N VAL A 194 8.75 -3.46 8.87
CA VAL A 194 7.59 -4.22 9.35
C VAL A 194 7.92 -5.70 9.45
N THR A 195 7.37 -6.38 10.44
CA THR A 195 7.40 -7.83 10.59
C THR A 195 5.98 -8.36 10.72
N LEU A 196 5.77 -9.59 10.30
CA LEU A 196 4.48 -10.26 10.43
C LEU A 196 4.61 -11.47 11.35
N SER A 197 3.60 -11.67 12.21
CA SER A 197 3.32 -12.95 12.85
C SER A 197 2.06 -13.51 12.19
N LEU A 198 2.21 -14.61 11.46
CA LEU A 198 1.16 -15.27 10.68
C LEU A 198 0.73 -16.54 11.39
N LYS A 199 -0.56 -16.71 11.64
CA LYS A 199 -1.16 -17.97 12.14
C LYS A 199 -2.05 -18.57 11.07
N GLY A 200 -1.90 -19.85 10.78
CA GLY A 200 -2.69 -20.53 9.76
C GLY A 200 -2.20 -21.95 9.49
N THR A 201 -2.48 -22.44 8.28
CA THR A 201 -2.08 -23.79 7.84
C THR A 201 -1.12 -23.69 6.67
N ILE A 202 -0.01 -24.40 6.72
CA ILE A 202 0.96 -24.52 5.63
C ILE A 202 0.33 -25.40 4.55
N VAL A 203 0.22 -24.87 3.32
CA VAL A 203 -0.40 -25.56 2.19
C VAL A 203 0.60 -26.03 1.14
N ALA A 204 1.79 -25.45 1.12
CA ALA A 204 2.91 -25.91 0.30
C ALA A 204 4.23 -25.51 0.96
N ALA A 205 5.27 -26.30 0.75
CA ALA A 205 6.63 -26.03 1.21
C ALA A 205 7.65 -26.62 0.24
N SER A 206 8.75 -25.91 0.02
CA SER A 206 9.97 -26.34 -0.69
C SER A 206 11.18 -25.81 0.05
N ASP A 207 12.38 -26.06 -0.48
CA ASP A 207 13.64 -25.61 0.14
C ASP A 207 13.78 -24.07 0.18
N THR A 208 13.07 -23.36 -0.68
CA THR A 208 13.19 -21.90 -0.83
C THR A 208 11.91 -21.13 -0.59
N GLN A 209 10.77 -21.81 -0.48
CA GLN A 209 9.46 -21.17 -0.38
C GLN A 209 8.51 -21.93 0.54
N LEU A 210 7.63 -21.17 1.17
CA LEU A 210 6.56 -21.71 2.00
C LEU A 210 5.27 -20.94 1.69
N THR A 211 4.18 -21.67 1.44
CA THR A 211 2.87 -21.07 1.22
C THR A 211 1.94 -21.39 2.39
N MET A 212 1.30 -20.37 2.95
CA MET A 212 0.40 -20.50 4.10
C MET A 212 -0.99 -19.95 3.79
N LYS A 213 -2.04 -20.72 4.11
CA LYS A 213 -3.40 -20.19 4.23
C LYS A 213 -3.51 -19.49 5.57
N VAL A 214 -3.46 -18.15 5.55
CA VAL A 214 -3.39 -17.31 6.75
C VAL A 214 -4.79 -17.11 7.33
N GLN A 215 -4.98 -17.48 8.59
CA GLN A 215 -6.20 -17.21 9.38
C GLN A 215 -6.11 -15.86 10.07
N THR A 216 -4.97 -15.54 10.66
CA THR A 216 -4.71 -14.25 11.28
C THR A 216 -3.27 -13.81 11.00
N ALA A 217 -3.08 -12.51 10.81
CA ALA A 217 -1.76 -11.90 10.76
C ALA A 217 -1.70 -10.74 11.74
N THR A 218 -0.58 -10.59 12.45
CA THR A 218 -0.29 -9.43 13.28
C THR A 218 0.86 -8.68 12.66
N VAL A 219 0.68 -7.40 12.39
CA VAL A 219 1.68 -6.49 11.81
C VAL A 219 2.40 -5.77 12.93
N PHE A 220 3.73 -5.84 12.98
CA PHE A 220 4.54 -5.11 13.95
C PHE A 220 5.33 -3.98 13.27
N PRO A 221 5.55 -2.83 13.97
CA PRO A 221 5.29 -2.59 15.40
C PRO A 221 3.85 -2.19 15.74
N SER A 222 2.96 -1.92 14.76
CA SER A 222 1.61 -1.39 14.99
C SER A 222 0.69 -2.30 15.80
N ARG A 223 0.98 -3.61 15.86
CA ARG A 223 0.13 -4.67 16.43
C ARG A 223 -1.25 -4.80 15.77
N LEU A 224 -1.40 -4.25 14.56
CA LEU A 224 -2.61 -4.41 13.77
C LEU A 224 -2.87 -5.89 13.50
N LYS A 225 -4.09 -6.35 13.80
CA LYS A 225 -4.54 -7.71 13.49
C LYS A 225 -5.36 -7.71 12.20
N LEU A 226 -4.96 -8.57 11.27
CA LEU A 226 -5.68 -8.85 10.04
C LEU A 226 -6.33 -10.22 10.16
N LEU A 227 -7.60 -10.33 9.78
CA LEU A 227 -8.36 -11.59 9.84
C LEU A 227 -8.58 -12.14 8.45
N GLY A 228 -8.29 -13.44 8.26
CA GLY A 228 -8.65 -14.20 7.07
C GLY A 228 -8.15 -13.61 5.76
N LEU A 229 -6.89 -13.77 5.42
CA LEU A 229 -6.42 -13.38 4.10
C LEU A 229 -7.10 -14.24 3.02
N ARG A 230 -7.70 -13.58 2.02
CA ARG A 230 -8.47 -14.27 0.97
C ARG A 230 -7.64 -15.24 0.12
N LYS A 231 -6.34 -14.94 -0.05
CA LYS A 231 -5.39 -15.76 -0.82
C LYS A 231 -4.33 -16.33 0.11
N PRO A 232 -3.83 -17.54 -0.15
CA PRO A 232 -2.63 -18.02 0.52
C PRO A 232 -1.47 -17.05 0.30
N MET A 233 -0.61 -16.92 1.29
CA MET A 233 0.56 -16.04 1.25
C MET A 233 1.81 -16.88 1.04
N MET A 234 2.59 -16.56 0.00
CA MET A 234 3.88 -17.17 -0.26
C MET A 234 4.99 -16.35 0.42
N LEU A 235 5.84 -17.05 1.15
CA LEU A 235 6.99 -16.51 1.87
C LEU A 235 8.26 -17.11 1.29
N THR A 236 9.31 -16.33 1.19
CA THR A 236 10.64 -16.84 0.88
C THR A 236 11.22 -17.48 2.14
N LEU A 237 11.87 -18.62 2.01
CA LEU A 237 12.64 -19.25 3.06
C LEU A 237 14.10 -18.85 2.95
N THR A 238 14.66 -18.38 4.06
CA THR A 238 16.11 -18.17 4.14
C THR A 238 16.79 -19.46 4.61
N PRO A 239 18.05 -19.70 4.26
CA PRO A 239 18.80 -20.85 4.76
C PRO A 239 18.88 -20.91 6.29
N THR A 240 18.73 -19.77 6.95
CA THR A 240 18.76 -19.63 8.42
C THR A 240 17.38 -19.68 9.07
N ALA A 241 16.30 -19.89 8.32
CA ALA A 241 14.95 -20.02 8.88
C ALA A 241 14.88 -21.26 9.78
N LEU A 242 14.38 -21.07 11.00
CA LEU A 242 14.25 -22.12 11.99
C LEU A 242 12.87 -22.75 11.96
N VAL A 243 12.79 -24.06 12.12
CA VAL A 243 11.53 -24.80 12.32
C VAL A 243 11.51 -25.41 13.70
N ASP A 244 10.54 -24.96 14.50
CA ASP A 244 10.26 -25.56 15.81
C ASP A 244 9.12 -26.55 15.69
N VAL A 245 9.43 -27.82 15.97
CA VAL A 245 8.44 -28.89 16.05
C VAL A 245 8.22 -29.22 17.54
N PRO A 246 6.98 -29.27 18.04
CA PRO A 246 6.72 -29.67 19.40
C PRO A 246 7.41 -31.01 19.75
N ARG A 247 8.15 -31.05 20.83
CA ARG A 247 8.90 -32.23 21.34
C ARG A 247 10.07 -32.71 20.45
N ALA A 248 10.54 -31.89 19.50
CA ALA A 248 11.73 -32.18 18.70
C ALA A 248 12.71 -31.01 18.76
N PRO A 249 14.02 -31.24 18.59
CA PRO A 249 14.98 -30.16 18.44
C PRO A 249 14.63 -29.27 17.26
N SER A 250 14.89 -27.95 17.36
CA SER A 250 14.77 -27.03 16.23
C SER A 250 15.71 -27.48 15.12
N GLY A 251 15.25 -27.33 13.87
CA GLY A 251 16.03 -27.66 12.66
C GLY A 251 15.78 -26.69 11.54
N SER A 252 16.48 -26.82 10.42
CA SER A 252 16.24 -26.00 9.25
C SER A 252 14.93 -26.40 8.55
N VAL A 253 14.35 -25.46 7.77
CA VAL A 253 13.14 -25.75 6.96
C VAL A 253 13.47 -26.74 5.85
N ALA A 254 14.66 -26.65 5.24
CA ALA A 254 15.09 -27.55 4.19
C ALA A 254 15.06 -29.02 4.62
N ASP A 255 15.45 -29.30 5.87
CA ASP A 255 15.46 -30.67 6.42
C ASP A 255 14.04 -31.22 6.69
N ARG A 256 13.01 -30.38 6.67
CA ARG A 256 11.66 -30.73 7.16
C ARG A 256 10.51 -30.30 6.23
N ALA A 257 10.80 -29.81 5.04
CA ALA A 257 9.76 -29.27 4.14
C ALA A 257 8.59 -30.25 3.91
N GLY A 258 8.87 -31.54 3.70
CA GLY A 258 7.85 -32.56 3.49
C GLY A 258 6.94 -32.82 4.70
N VAL A 259 7.38 -32.47 5.91
CA VAL A 259 6.62 -32.67 7.17
C VAL A 259 5.71 -31.49 7.49
N LEU A 260 5.93 -30.33 6.84
CA LEU A 260 5.24 -29.08 7.16
C LEU A 260 3.86 -28.97 6.53
N VAL A 261 3.65 -29.57 5.35
CA VAL A 261 2.41 -29.42 4.59
C VAL A 261 1.23 -30.02 5.35
N GLY A 262 0.12 -29.26 5.40
CA GLY A 262 -1.09 -29.62 6.15
C GLY A 262 -1.03 -29.27 7.63
N LYS A 263 0.10 -28.80 8.16
CA LYS A 263 0.26 -28.52 9.61
C LYS A 263 -0.16 -27.08 9.96
N PRO A 264 -0.86 -26.89 11.09
CA PRO A 264 -1.08 -25.58 11.65
C PRO A 264 0.24 -25.01 12.18
N ALA A 265 0.48 -23.73 11.92
CA ALA A 265 1.73 -23.09 12.29
C ALA A 265 1.57 -21.60 12.62
N ILE A 266 2.54 -21.08 13.38
CA ILE A 266 2.81 -19.64 13.48
C ILE A 266 4.12 -19.39 12.76
N ILE A 267 4.12 -18.42 11.83
CA ILE A 267 5.32 -18.00 11.12
C ILE A 267 5.66 -16.56 11.54
N LEU A 268 6.90 -16.35 11.92
CA LEU A 268 7.48 -15.03 12.15
C LEU A 268 8.33 -14.67 10.94
N THR A 269 8.12 -13.46 10.38
CA THR A 269 8.93 -12.99 9.24
C THR A 269 10.15 -12.22 9.71
N LEU A 270 11.17 -12.14 8.85
CA LEU A 270 12.22 -11.14 8.97
C LEU A 270 11.62 -9.74 8.79
N PRO A 271 12.30 -8.69 9.32
CA PRO A 271 11.93 -7.31 9.02
C PRO A 271 12.01 -7.03 7.51
N ALA A 272 10.95 -6.46 6.96
CA ALA A 272 10.89 -6.02 5.57
C ALA A 272 10.61 -4.51 5.50
N LYS A 273 11.19 -3.80 4.53
CA LYS A 273 10.87 -2.39 4.31
C LYS A 273 9.44 -2.23 3.82
N THR A 274 8.75 -1.22 4.32
CA THR A 274 7.40 -0.87 3.85
C THR A 274 7.45 -0.38 2.41
N THR A 275 6.83 -1.14 1.52
CA THR A 275 6.62 -0.87 0.10
C THR A 275 5.20 -1.29 -0.27
N LEU A 276 4.75 -0.97 -1.48
CA LEU A 276 3.46 -1.50 -1.95
C LEU A 276 3.40 -3.03 -1.97
N GLN A 277 4.53 -3.68 -2.27
CA GLN A 277 4.59 -5.15 -2.30
C GLN A 277 4.39 -5.74 -0.90
N THR A 278 5.06 -5.19 0.13
CA THR A 278 4.91 -5.65 1.51
C THR A 278 3.53 -5.30 2.07
N GLN A 279 3.00 -4.10 1.82
CA GLN A 279 1.67 -3.70 2.25
C GLN A 279 0.56 -4.53 1.60
N ALA A 280 0.72 -4.94 0.35
CA ALA A 280 -0.19 -5.85 -0.36
C ALA A 280 0.07 -7.33 -0.05
N ALA A 281 1.07 -7.65 0.76
CA ALA A 281 1.55 -9.02 1.05
C ALA A 281 1.69 -9.86 -0.23
N ARG A 282 2.29 -9.28 -1.28
CA ARG A 282 2.55 -9.98 -2.54
C ARG A 282 3.54 -11.13 -2.31
N ASP A 283 3.46 -12.12 -3.17
CA ASP A 283 4.31 -13.30 -3.12
C ASP A 283 5.80 -12.92 -3.07
N GLY A 284 6.53 -13.51 -2.12
CA GLY A 284 7.93 -13.22 -1.88
C GLY A 284 8.26 -11.87 -1.22
N ALA A 285 7.26 -11.06 -0.88
CA ALA A 285 7.48 -9.77 -0.20
C ALA A 285 8.03 -9.92 1.24
N PHE A 286 7.84 -11.09 1.84
CA PHE A 286 8.33 -11.42 3.17
C PHE A 286 9.13 -12.72 3.16
N SER A 287 10.14 -12.77 4.03
CA SER A 287 10.94 -13.97 4.28
C SER A 287 10.60 -14.53 5.67
N ALA A 288 10.40 -15.83 5.76
CA ALA A 288 10.19 -16.50 7.03
C ALA A 288 11.52 -16.55 7.81
N ALA A 289 11.47 -16.14 9.08
CA ALA A 289 12.57 -16.25 10.03
C ALA A 289 12.43 -17.51 10.91
N ARG A 290 11.18 -17.78 11.32
CA ARG A 290 10.87 -18.89 12.24
C ARG A 290 9.50 -19.46 11.92
N VAL A 291 9.41 -20.77 11.89
CA VAL A 291 8.17 -21.54 11.71
C VAL A 291 7.95 -22.37 12.97
N VAL A 292 6.88 -22.11 13.69
CA VAL A 292 6.51 -22.85 14.91
C VAL A 292 5.27 -23.67 14.59
N LEU A 293 5.41 -24.99 14.56
CA LEU A 293 4.24 -25.86 14.40
C LEU A 293 3.42 -25.84 15.71
N THR A 294 2.11 -25.66 15.56
CA THR A 294 1.19 -25.70 16.69
C THR A 294 0.49 -27.05 16.72
N THR A 295 0.20 -27.57 17.92
CA THR A 295 -0.72 -28.71 18.07
C THR A 295 -2.12 -28.25 17.63
N ALA A 296 -2.81 -29.12 16.89
CA ALA A 296 -4.22 -28.89 16.52
C ALA A 296 -5.10 -28.81 17.76
#